data_c11ba929d23555dac0a07910232d84a1
#
_entry.id   c11ba929d23555dac0a07910232d84a1
#
_cell.length_a   1.000
_cell.length_b   1.000
_cell.length_c   1.000
_cell.angle_alpha   90.00
_cell.angle_beta   90.00
_cell.angle_gamma   90.00
#
_symmetry.space_group_name_H-M   'P 1'
#
loop_
_entity.id
_entity.type
_entity.pdbx_description
1 polymer ?
#
loop_
_entity_poly.entity_id
_entity_poly.type
_entity_poly.pdbx_seq_one_letter_code
_entity_poly.pdbx_strand_id
1 'polypeptide(L)'
;MKKSIHFLSIPVVACYLSCTSGKVLPPDPILPVPEPKQVEWQQMETYAFIHFGLNTFNDREWGYGDTDPKVFNPTNLDCDQWAQTLVKAGMKGVILTAKHHDGFCLWPFEGTEYSIKNSPWKNGKGNVVKELSEACKKYGLKFAVYLSPWDRHQANYGTPEYLPYFYAQLHDLLTNYGPVFEVWFDGANGGDGWYGGAKDIRTIDRKNYYNYPRIYEMLDSIQPQAIIFSDGGPGCRWVGNEKGFAGATNWSFLREGEVHPGYEKSYELQYGHADGNQWVPAECDVSIRPGWFYHPEEDDRVKSPDQLVDLYYRSVGHNATLLLNFPVDRRGLIHPVDSANAVRFHEMIQQQLKTNLVAGMTPKVSNERGGDFVASALTDDNFDTYWATEDGVTTADIEFSFDTPTRMNRMMLQEYIPLGQRVKAFVVEYLDKDTWLPVKLNEETTTIGYKRLLRFETVETKGIRIRITDARGPLCLSNVGVYDAGNVSDSFVEKVEDIESVPYLLPDVKAEESAKASDKQSQTTCFVEGDRLLIDLQEERMVSSLHFLPDQGEPNKGLIANYEIRVGTSKEAVNQLVKAGEFSNIQNNPVMQSVFFTPVKARYIELKATRMIRAGEPMGFAELGVK
;
A
#
# COMPACT_ATOMS: atom_id res chain seq x y z
N MET A 1 58.99 -33.48 -83.61
CA MET A 1 58.83 -33.79 -82.18
C MET A 1 58.72 -32.45 -81.40
N LYS A 2 57.52 -32.05 -81.03
CA LYS A 2 57.31 -30.85 -80.23
C LYS A 2 56.82 -31.29 -78.84
N LYS A 3 57.61 -31.00 -77.82
CA LYS A 3 57.21 -31.28 -76.41
C LYS A 3 56.33 -30.12 -75.92
N SER A 4 55.09 -30.40 -75.54
CA SER A 4 54.18 -29.49 -74.82
C SER A 4 54.45 -29.54 -73.34
N ILE A 5 54.72 -28.40 -72.73
CA ILE A 5 54.83 -28.24 -71.27
C ILE A 5 53.45 -27.83 -70.75
N HIS A 6 52.88 -28.63 -69.89
CA HIS A 6 51.65 -28.29 -69.20
C HIS A 6 51.97 -27.54 -67.90
N PHE A 7 51.48 -26.28 -67.76
CA PHE A 7 51.52 -25.56 -66.52
C PHE A 7 50.31 -26.00 -65.68
N LEU A 8 50.56 -26.53 -64.49
CA LEU A 8 49.54 -26.80 -63.49
C LEU A 8 49.28 -25.53 -62.70
N SER A 9 48.11 -24.92 -62.88
CA SER A 9 47.66 -23.80 -62.04
C SER A 9 47.01 -24.35 -60.80
N ILE A 10 47.59 -24.06 -59.63
CA ILE A 10 47.00 -24.34 -58.31
C ILE A 10 46.06 -23.17 -57.96
N PRO A 11 44.76 -23.41 -57.70
CA PRO A 11 43.90 -22.35 -57.22
C PRO A 11 44.19 -22.06 -55.74
N VAL A 12 44.60 -20.82 -55.43
CA VAL A 12 44.66 -20.32 -54.04
C VAL A 12 43.24 -20.06 -53.60
N VAL A 13 42.72 -20.94 -52.74
CA VAL A 13 41.45 -20.70 -52.03
C VAL A 13 41.74 -19.71 -50.92
N ALA A 14 41.39 -18.44 -51.13
CA ALA A 14 41.35 -17.43 -50.07
C ALA A 14 40.15 -17.71 -49.16
N CYS A 15 40.38 -18.31 -48.00
CA CYS A 15 39.39 -18.37 -46.93
C CYS A 15 39.18 -16.96 -46.39
N TYR A 16 38.12 -16.28 -46.81
CA TYR A 16 37.58 -15.13 -46.09
C TYR A 16 37.00 -15.62 -44.77
N LEU A 17 37.74 -15.47 -43.68
CA LEU A 17 37.18 -15.52 -42.34
C LEU A 17 36.25 -14.30 -42.20
N SER A 18 34.97 -14.54 -42.52
CA SER A 18 33.90 -13.59 -42.18
C SER A 18 33.74 -13.64 -40.65
N CYS A 19 34.36 -12.71 -39.93
CA CYS A 19 33.98 -12.44 -38.56
C CYS A 19 32.57 -11.86 -38.60
N THR A 20 31.55 -12.73 -38.60
CA THR A 20 30.22 -12.33 -38.14
C THR A 20 30.39 -12.06 -36.65
N SER A 21 30.47 -10.79 -36.27
CA SER A 21 30.24 -10.42 -34.87
C SER A 21 28.86 -10.91 -34.50
N GLY A 22 28.80 -12.08 -33.85
CA GLY A 22 27.53 -12.64 -33.36
C GLY A 22 26.89 -11.59 -32.48
N LYS A 23 25.63 -11.26 -32.72
CA LYS A 23 24.86 -10.35 -31.86
C LYS A 23 24.88 -10.95 -30.46
N VAL A 24 25.32 -10.14 -29.47
CA VAL A 24 25.26 -10.55 -28.06
C VAL A 24 23.80 -10.69 -27.68
N LEU A 25 23.42 -11.85 -27.15
CA LEU A 25 22.04 -12.13 -26.72
C LEU A 25 21.81 -11.66 -25.29
N PRO A 26 20.56 -11.25 -24.95
CA PRO A 26 20.21 -10.93 -23.58
C PRO A 26 20.38 -12.14 -22.65
N PRO A 27 20.49 -11.94 -21.33
CA PRO A 27 20.37 -13.01 -20.37
C PRO A 27 19.00 -13.71 -20.47
N ASP A 28 18.95 -15.01 -20.23
CA ASP A 28 17.69 -15.75 -20.17
C ASP A 28 16.79 -15.20 -19.03
N PRO A 29 15.46 -15.14 -19.24
CA PRO A 29 14.51 -14.81 -18.19
C PRO A 29 14.60 -15.80 -17.02
N ILE A 30 14.46 -15.30 -15.79
CA ILE A 30 14.36 -16.12 -14.57
C ILE A 30 12.94 -16.05 -14.04
N LEU A 31 12.19 -17.14 -14.21
CA LEU A 31 10.79 -17.20 -13.81
C LEU A 31 10.60 -17.05 -12.27
N PRO A 32 9.46 -16.48 -11.85
CA PRO A 32 8.41 -15.89 -12.68
C PRO A 32 8.82 -14.51 -13.22
N VAL A 33 8.21 -14.12 -14.34
CA VAL A 33 8.38 -12.80 -14.97
C VAL A 33 7.03 -12.06 -15.02
N PRO A 34 7.01 -10.71 -15.02
CA PRO A 34 5.78 -9.95 -15.15
C PRO A 34 5.16 -10.03 -16.54
N GLU A 35 3.85 -9.89 -16.63
CA GLU A 35 3.18 -9.50 -17.86
C GLU A 35 3.48 -8.02 -18.18
N PRO A 36 3.44 -7.60 -19.47
CA PRO A 36 3.68 -6.20 -19.84
C PRO A 36 2.79 -5.21 -19.07
N LYS A 37 1.51 -5.53 -18.85
CA LYS A 37 0.57 -4.68 -18.08
C LYS A 37 1.01 -4.51 -16.61
N GLN A 38 1.66 -5.53 -16.02
CA GLN A 38 2.19 -5.44 -14.64
C GLN A 38 3.42 -4.54 -14.56
N VAL A 39 4.26 -4.53 -15.61
CA VAL A 39 5.40 -3.60 -15.70
C VAL A 39 4.89 -2.16 -15.81
N GLU A 40 3.95 -1.88 -16.72
CA GLU A 40 3.33 -0.55 -16.87
C GLU A 40 2.65 -0.08 -15.57
N TRP A 41 2.01 -0.99 -14.84
CA TRP A 41 1.39 -0.69 -13.57
C TRP A 41 2.43 -0.35 -12.49
N GLN A 42 3.52 -1.13 -12.36
CA GLN A 42 4.60 -0.82 -11.42
C GLN A 42 5.26 0.54 -11.73
N GLN A 43 5.36 0.92 -13.01
CA GLN A 43 5.87 2.23 -13.44
C GLN A 43 4.97 3.40 -13.06
N MET A 44 3.71 3.17 -12.69
CA MET A 44 2.85 4.23 -12.13
C MET A 44 3.36 4.70 -10.76
N GLU A 45 3.93 3.83 -9.96
CA GLU A 45 4.48 4.05 -8.62
C GLU A 45 3.47 4.57 -7.59
N THR A 46 2.77 5.68 -7.90
CA THR A 46 1.83 6.33 -6.99
C THR A 46 0.50 6.63 -7.68
N TYR A 47 -0.58 6.23 -7.05
CA TYR A 47 -1.94 6.55 -7.48
C TYR A 47 -2.87 6.64 -6.26
N ALA A 48 -4.06 7.15 -6.47
CA ALA A 48 -4.96 7.51 -5.39
C ALA A 48 -6.07 6.50 -5.18
N PHE A 49 -6.50 6.36 -3.94
CA PHE A 49 -7.78 5.79 -3.57
C PHE A 49 -8.74 6.92 -3.18
N ILE A 50 -10.03 6.78 -3.48
CA ILE A 50 -11.08 7.65 -2.95
C ILE A 50 -12.13 6.80 -2.27
N HIS A 51 -12.25 6.97 -0.95
CA HIS A 51 -13.36 6.46 -0.17
C HIS A 51 -14.41 7.55 -0.01
N PHE A 52 -15.61 7.27 -0.53
CA PHE A 52 -16.76 8.16 -0.44
C PHE A 52 -18.04 7.33 -0.52
N GLY A 53 -19.07 7.70 0.24
CA GLY A 53 -20.33 6.95 0.26
C GLY A 53 -21.18 7.29 1.48
N LEU A 54 -22.14 6.42 1.82
CA LEU A 54 -22.98 6.62 3.03
C LEU A 54 -22.16 6.66 4.30
N ASN A 55 -21.03 5.96 4.36
CA ASN A 55 -20.15 5.95 5.53
C ASN A 55 -19.62 7.33 5.88
N THR A 56 -19.28 8.17 4.88
CA THR A 56 -18.91 9.58 5.05
C THR A 56 -19.98 10.39 5.80
N PHE A 57 -21.27 10.12 5.52
CA PHE A 57 -22.37 10.86 6.12
C PHE A 57 -22.79 10.33 7.48
N ASN A 58 -22.51 9.05 7.73
CA ASN A 58 -22.85 8.36 8.98
C ASN A 58 -21.71 8.34 10.00
N ASP A 59 -20.54 8.86 9.62
CA ASP A 59 -19.35 8.85 10.47
C ASP A 59 -18.94 7.42 10.85
N ARG A 60 -18.79 6.55 9.81
CA ARG A 60 -18.46 5.13 9.97
C ARG A 60 -17.39 4.69 8.98
N GLU A 61 -16.59 3.72 9.39
CA GLU A 61 -15.68 3.00 8.49
C GLU A 61 -16.42 1.90 7.73
N TRP A 62 -17.14 1.06 8.44
CA TRP A 62 -17.91 -0.06 7.86
C TRP A 62 -19.40 0.11 8.13
N GLY A 63 -20.12 0.70 7.19
CA GLY A 63 -21.58 0.81 7.28
C GLY A 63 -22.25 -0.56 7.37
N TYR A 64 -23.34 -0.64 8.12
CA TYR A 64 -24.03 -1.90 8.40
C TYR A 64 -24.95 -2.38 7.27
N GLY A 65 -25.22 -1.51 6.28
CA GLY A 65 -26.11 -1.79 5.14
C GLY A 65 -27.59 -1.45 5.40
N ASP A 66 -27.89 -0.74 6.50
CA ASP A 66 -29.25 -0.37 6.92
C ASP A 66 -29.55 1.13 6.79
N THR A 67 -28.61 1.93 6.32
CA THR A 67 -28.75 3.38 6.21
C THR A 67 -29.70 3.76 5.07
N ASP A 68 -30.63 4.71 5.30
CA ASP A 68 -31.49 5.24 4.25
C ASP A 68 -30.64 5.94 3.17
N PRO A 69 -30.74 5.58 1.88
CA PRO A 69 -30.05 6.27 0.77
C PRO A 69 -30.23 7.79 0.74
N LYS A 70 -31.30 8.31 1.35
CA LYS A 70 -31.56 9.75 1.47
C LYS A 70 -30.52 10.52 2.30
N VAL A 71 -29.71 9.83 3.08
CA VAL A 71 -28.59 10.41 3.84
C VAL A 71 -27.48 10.88 2.90
N PHE A 72 -27.30 10.23 1.74
CA PHE A 72 -26.33 10.63 0.73
C PHE A 72 -26.75 11.92 0.03
N ASN A 73 -26.20 13.05 0.48
CA ASN A 73 -26.55 14.37 -0.07
C ASN A 73 -25.36 15.34 -0.03
N PRO A 74 -24.31 15.12 -0.81
CA PRO A 74 -23.19 16.06 -0.90
C PRO A 74 -23.66 17.42 -1.43
N THR A 75 -23.21 18.50 -0.80
CA THR A 75 -23.65 19.87 -1.13
C THR A 75 -22.90 20.49 -2.29
N ASN A 76 -21.69 19.99 -2.60
CA ASN A 76 -20.80 20.54 -3.63
C ASN A 76 -19.86 19.48 -4.22
N LEU A 77 -20.38 18.30 -4.57
CA LEU A 77 -19.54 17.25 -5.15
C LEU A 77 -18.91 17.73 -6.45
N ASP A 78 -17.57 17.66 -6.52
CA ASP A 78 -16.77 18.14 -7.64
C ASP A 78 -15.61 17.17 -7.95
N CYS A 79 -15.84 16.26 -8.89
CA CYS A 79 -14.81 15.32 -9.35
C CYS A 79 -13.67 16.01 -10.13
N ASP A 80 -13.89 17.21 -10.67
CA ASP A 80 -12.81 18.01 -11.26
C ASP A 80 -11.83 18.49 -10.18
N GLN A 81 -12.33 18.90 -9.01
CA GLN A 81 -11.48 19.26 -7.87
C GLN A 81 -10.66 18.06 -7.39
N TRP A 82 -11.28 16.86 -7.33
CA TRP A 82 -10.55 15.63 -6.98
C TRP A 82 -9.41 15.40 -7.97
N ALA A 83 -9.71 15.32 -9.27
CA ALA A 83 -8.72 15.05 -10.31
C ALA A 83 -7.59 16.09 -10.33
N GLN A 84 -7.90 17.38 -10.20
CA GLN A 84 -6.89 18.45 -10.15
C GLN A 84 -5.97 18.32 -8.93
N THR A 85 -6.54 17.99 -7.76
CA THR A 85 -5.76 17.75 -6.54
C THR A 85 -4.80 16.57 -6.74
N LEU A 86 -5.29 15.46 -7.26
CA LEU A 86 -4.50 14.25 -7.49
C LEU A 86 -3.37 14.46 -8.49
N VAL A 87 -3.63 15.17 -9.59
CA VAL A 87 -2.57 15.53 -10.57
C VAL A 87 -1.48 16.38 -9.90
N LYS A 88 -1.86 17.40 -9.11
CA LYS A 88 -0.90 18.24 -8.38
C LYS A 88 -0.09 17.45 -7.35
N ALA A 89 -0.70 16.45 -6.74
CA ALA A 89 -0.04 15.52 -5.82
C ALA A 89 0.80 14.43 -6.53
N GLY A 90 0.93 14.48 -7.86
CA GLY A 90 1.75 13.54 -8.65
C GLY A 90 1.15 12.17 -8.87
N MET A 91 -0.14 11.95 -8.52
CA MET A 91 -0.83 10.69 -8.73
C MET A 91 -1.03 10.40 -10.21
N LYS A 92 -0.89 9.14 -10.61
CA LYS A 92 -1.01 8.69 -12.01
C LYS A 92 -2.40 8.16 -12.37
N GLY A 93 -3.16 7.79 -11.36
CA GLY A 93 -4.51 7.24 -11.48
C GLY A 93 -5.30 7.38 -10.20
N VAL A 94 -6.55 6.95 -10.23
CA VAL A 94 -7.44 6.93 -9.07
C VAL A 94 -8.38 5.73 -9.13
N ILE A 95 -8.54 5.06 -7.98
CA ILE A 95 -9.50 3.99 -7.73
C ILE A 95 -10.64 4.58 -6.90
N LEU A 96 -11.88 4.40 -7.33
CA LEU A 96 -13.08 4.82 -6.59
C LEU A 96 -13.74 3.64 -5.91
N THR A 97 -14.09 3.75 -4.62
CA THR A 97 -14.99 2.80 -3.95
C THR A 97 -16.40 2.91 -4.53
N ALA A 98 -16.64 2.30 -5.70
CA ALA A 98 -17.94 2.35 -6.35
C ALA A 98 -19.05 1.74 -5.48
N LYS A 99 -18.74 0.67 -4.75
CA LYS A 99 -19.58 0.08 -3.69
C LYS A 99 -18.68 -0.47 -2.59
N HIS A 100 -18.83 0.02 -1.36
CA HIS A 100 -18.14 -0.50 -0.17
C HIS A 100 -18.97 -1.63 0.49
N HIS A 101 -18.54 -2.17 1.65
CA HIS A 101 -19.17 -3.30 2.34
C HIS A 101 -20.63 -3.04 2.74
N ASP A 102 -21.05 -1.79 2.93
CA ASP A 102 -22.43 -1.42 3.22
C ASP A 102 -23.39 -1.71 2.05
N GLY A 103 -22.88 -1.94 0.83
CA GLY A 103 -23.65 -2.29 -0.35
C GLY A 103 -24.20 -1.10 -1.14
N PHE A 104 -23.95 0.15 -0.70
CA PHE A 104 -24.45 1.34 -1.39
C PHE A 104 -23.69 1.61 -2.69
N CYS A 105 -24.43 1.67 -3.81
CA CYS A 105 -23.86 1.90 -5.13
C CYS A 105 -23.77 3.40 -5.45
N LEU A 106 -22.57 3.91 -5.74
CA LEU A 106 -22.32 5.30 -6.17
C LEU A 106 -22.70 5.57 -7.63
N TRP A 107 -23.35 4.64 -8.29
CA TRP A 107 -23.92 4.76 -9.64
C TRP A 107 -25.35 4.21 -9.68
N PRO A 108 -26.19 4.61 -10.65
CA PRO A 108 -27.59 4.20 -10.69
C PRO A 108 -27.75 2.76 -11.22
N PHE A 109 -27.24 1.78 -10.46
CA PHE A 109 -27.35 0.36 -10.82
C PHE A 109 -28.81 -0.12 -10.74
N GLU A 110 -29.31 -0.71 -11.82
CA GLU A 110 -30.70 -1.14 -11.89
C GLU A 110 -31.06 -2.34 -11.02
N GLY A 111 -30.04 -3.12 -10.62
CA GLY A 111 -30.22 -4.33 -9.79
C GLY A 111 -30.53 -4.07 -8.32
N THR A 112 -30.50 -2.80 -7.85
CA THR A 112 -30.79 -2.48 -6.45
C THR A 112 -31.41 -1.09 -6.30
N GLU A 113 -32.27 -0.94 -5.30
CA GLU A 113 -32.74 0.36 -4.83
C GLU A 113 -31.74 1.02 -3.84
N TYR A 114 -30.74 0.28 -3.35
CA TYR A 114 -29.72 0.77 -2.44
C TYR A 114 -28.58 1.43 -3.21
N SER A 115 -28.90 2.56 -3.82
CA SER A 115 -27.99 3.29 -4.70
C SER A 115 -28.31 4.78 -4.72
N ILE A 116 -27.45 5.51 -5.38
CA ILE A 116 -27.54 6.96 -5.58
C ILE A 116 -28.85 7.41 -6.22
N LYS A 117 -29.55 6.55 -6.98
CA LYS A 117 -30.85 6.85 -7.61
C LYS A 117 -31.95 7.15 -6.58
N ASN A 118 -31.83 6.66 -5.36
CA ASN A 118 -32.77 6.92 -4.27
C ASN A 118 -32.27 7.99 -3.29
N SER A 119 -31.16 8.66 -3.58
CA SER A 119 -30.68 9.80 -2.83
C SER A 119 -31.32 11.12 -3.30
N PRO A 120 -31.40 12.18 -2.48
CA PRO A 120 -31.84 13.51 -2.90
C PRO A 120 -30.80 14.20 -3.80
N TRP A 121 -29.56 13.76 -3.80
CA TRP A 121 -28.51 14.36 -4.60
C TRP A 121 -28.84 14.31 -6.10
N LYS A 122 -28.79 15.48 -6.75
CA LYS A 122 -29.20 15.65 -8.17
C LYS A 122 -30.57 15.03 -8.50
N ASN A 123 -31.50 14.99 -7.50
CA ASN A 123 -32.80 14.34 -7.62
C ASN A 123 -32.72 12.87 -8.09
N GLY A 124 -31.76 12.11 -7.57
CA GLY A 124 -31.53 10.71 -7.94
C GLY A 124 -30.91 10.47 -9.31
N LYS A 125 -30.49 11.52 -10.02
CA LYS A 125 -29.90 11.45 -11.39
C LYS A 125 -28.37 11.57 -11.38
N GLY A 126 -27.75 11.60 -10.20
CA GLY A 126 -26.31 11.64 -10.07
C GLY A 126 -25.64 10.32 -10.44
N ASN A 127 -24.35 10.36 -10.76
CA ASN A 127 -23.52 9.20 -11.02
C ASN A 127 -22.05 9.55 -10.75
N VAL A 128 -21.58 9.25 -9.53
CA VAL A 128 -20.20 9.61 -9.11
C VAL A 128 -19.16 8.86 -9.93
N VAL A 129 -19.43 7.59 -10.26
CA VAL A 129 -18.52 6.76 -11.09
C VAL A 129 -18.29 7.42 -12.45
N LYS A 130 -19.37 7.85 -13.10
CA LYS A 130 -19.32 8.55 -14.40
C LYS A 130 -18.59 9.88 -14.28
N GLU A 131 -18.97 10.70 -13.29
CA GLU A 131 -18.38 12.04 -13.11
C GLU A 131 -16.87 11.96 -12.86
N LEU A 132 -16.42 10.98 -12.06
CA LEU A 132 -14.98 10.79 -11.84
C LEU A 132 -14.27 10.23 -13.08
N SER A 133 -14.84 9.26 -13.80
CA SER A 133 -14.22 8.73 -15.01
C SER A 133 -14.04 9.81 -16.09
N GLU A 134 -15.02 10.73 -16.23
CA GLU A 134 -14.95 11.88 -17.14
C GLU A 134 -13.88 12.90 -16.69
N ALA A 135 -13.79 13.17 -15.38
CA ALA A 135 -12.74 14.03 -14.82
C ALA A 135 -11.35 13.41 -15.01
N CYS A 136 -11.16 12.11 -14.78
CA CYS A 136 -9.91 11.41 -15.06
C CYS A 136 -9.48 11.57 -16.52
N LYS A 137 -10.38 11.34 -17.45
CA LYS A 137 -10.11 11.53 -18.88
C LYS A 137 -9.70 12.98 -19.20
N LYS A 138 -10.37 13.96 -18.59
CA LYS A 138 -10.09 15.39 -18.79
C LYS A 138 -8.71 15.80 -18.28
N TYR A 139 -8.28 15.26 -17.16
CA TYR A 139 -7.02 15.66 -16.49
C TYR A 139 -5.87 14.68 -16.71
N GLY A 140 -6.04 13.63 -17.54
CA GLY A 140 -4.99 12.68 -17.88
C GLY A 140 -4.66 11.66 -16.78
N LEU A 141 -5.59 11.41 -15.87
CA LEU A 141 -5.49 10.33 -14.87
C LEU A 141 -6.02 9.01 -15.44
N LYS A 142 -5.43 7.90 -15.06
CA LYS A 142 -6.04 6.58 -15.26
C LYS A 142 -7.18 6.40 -14.26
N PHE A 143 -8.28 5.76 -14.69
CA PHE A 143 -9.45 5.49 -13.86
C PHE A 143 -9.52 4.02 -13.46
N ALA A 144 -9.97 3.74 -12.24
CA ALA A 144 -10.17 2.39 -11.73
C ALA A 144 -11.33 2.32 -10.72
N VAL A 145 -11.77 1.10 -10.42
CA VAL A 145 -12.91 0.86 -9.54
C VAL A 145 -12.58 -0.18 -8.47
N TYR A 146 -13.05 0.09 -7.26
CA TYR A 146 -13.18 -0.87 -6.18
C TYR A 146 -14.64 -1.33 -6.12
N LEU A 147 -14.85 -2.63 -6.10
CA LEU A 147 -16.15 -3.24 -5.90
C LEU A 147 -16.07 -4.27 -4.77
N SER A 148 -16.56 -3.92 -3.58
CA SER A 148 -16.59 -4.86 -2.46
C SER A 148 -17.34 -6.14 -2.83
N PRO A 149 -16.69 -7.31 -2.71
CA PRO A 149 -17.39 -8.59 -2.85
C PRO A 149 -18.38 -8.82 -1.70
N TRP A 150 -18.06 -8.33 -0.50
CA TRP A 150 -18.97 -8.35 0.63
C TRP A 150 -20.06 -7.29 0.48
N ASP A 151 -21.31 -7.67 0.78
CA ASP A 151 -22.47 -6.77 0.70
C ASP A 151 -23.37 -6.99 1.91
N ARG A 152 -23.28 -6.06 2.86
CA ARG A 152 -24.01 -6.11 4.13
C ARG A 152 -25.49 -5.74 3.98
N HIS A 153 -25.89 -5.18 2.83
CA HIS A 153 -27.28 -4.82 2.53
C HIS A 153 -28.07 -6.00 1.94
N GLN A 154 -27.43 -6.78 1.05
CA GLN A 154 -28.13 -7.78 0.23
C GLN A 154 -28.63 -8.99 1.03
N ALA A 155 -29.96 -9.25 0.90
CA ALA A 155 -30.60 -10.36 1.59
C ALA A 155 -30.01 -11.73 1.22
N ASN A 156 -29.52 -11.89 0.00
CA ASN A 156 -28.98 -13.15 -0.51
C ASN A 156 -27.46 -13.29 -0.35
N TYR A 157 -26.76 -12.32 0.27
CA TYR A 157 -25.33 -12.47 0.50
C TYR A 157 -25.02 -13.77 1.25
N GLY A 158 -23.98 -14.47 0.86
CA GLY A 158 -23.59 -15.77 1.44
C GLY A 158 -24.30 -16.98 0.82
N THR A 159 -25.21 -16.77 -0.15
CA THR A 159 -25.84 -17.83 -0.94
C THR A 159 -25.50 -17.73 -2.43
N PRO A 160 -25.67 -18.80 -3.23
CA PRO A 160 -25.38 -18.75 -4.67
C PRO A 160 -26.19 -17.70 -5.44
N GLU A 161 -27.37 -17.31 -4.96
CA GLU A 161 -28.26 -16.33 -5.58
C GLU A 161 -27.69 -14.89 -5.55
N TYR A 162 -26.72 -14.61 -4.68
CA TYR A 162 -26.01 -13.33 -4.66
C TYR A 162 -25.07 -13.14 -5.86
N LEU A 163 -24.46 -14.21 -6.35
CA LEU A 163 -23.38 -14.14 -7.34
C LEU A 163 -23.80 -13.49 -8.66
N PRO A 164 -24.98 -13.80 -9.27
CA PRO A 164 -25.44 -13.10 -10.47
C PRO A 164 -25.56 -11.58 -10.29
N TYR A 165 -25.98 -11.13 -9.11
CA TYR A 165 -26.07 -9.70 -8.77
C TYR A 165 -24.69 -9.05 -8.74
N PHE A 166 -23.73 -9.69 -8.06
CA PHE A 166 -22.34 -9.21 -7.98
C PHE A 166 -21.67 -9.15 -9.37
N TYR A 167 -21.84 -10.19 -10.18
CA TYR A 167 -21.32 -10.21 -11.55
C TYR A 167 -21.96 -9.16 -12.45
N ALA A 168 -23.25 -8.87 -12.28
CA ALA A 168 -23.92 -7.81 -13.03
C ALA A 168 -23.39 -6.42 -12.65
N GLN A 169 -23.10 -6.16 -11.38
CA GLN A 169 -22.43 -4.93 -10.93
C GLN A 169 -21.06 -4.76 -11.56
N LEU A 170 -20.27 -5.82 -11.52
CA LEU A 170 -18.92 -5.81 -12.11
C LEU A 170 -18.98 -5.56 -13.62
N HIS A 171 -19.83 -6.28 -14.33
CA HIS A 171 -20.03 -6.11 -15.78
C HIS A 171 -20.44 -4.67 -16.14
N ASP A 172 -21.37 -4.08 -15.38
CA ASP A 172 -21.83 -2.71 -15.59
C ASP A 172 -20.69 -1.69 -15.42
N LEU A 173 -19.90 -1.83 -14.38
CA LEU A 173 -18.73 -0.98 -14.11
C LEU A 173 -17.65 -1.11 -15.20
N LEU A 174 -17.42 -2.30 -15.72
CA LEU A 174 -16.39 -2.56 -16.73
C LEU A 174 -16.78 -2.11 -18.14
N THR A 175 -18.08 -1.96 -18.43
CA THR A 175 -18.58 -1.68 -19.80
C THR A 175 -18.96 -0.23 -20.03
N ASN A 176 -19.38 0.51 -19.00
CA ASN A 176 -20.04 1.80 -19.17
C ASN A 176 -19.20 3.04 -18.85
N TYR A 177 -18.02 2.89 -18.27
CA TYR A 177 -17.24 4.01 -17.72
C TYR A 177 -15.85 4.18 -18.35
N GLY A 178 -15.58 3.54 -19.48
CA GLY A 178 -14.32 3.63 -20.23
C GLY A 178 -13.25 2.66 -19.75
N PRO A 179 -11.99 2.89 -20.15
CA PRO A 179 -10.89 2.02 -19.76
C PRO A 179 -10.64 2.05 -18.26
N VAL A 180 -10.43 0.88 -17.67
CA VAL A 180 -10.13 0.67 -16.25
C VAL A 180 -8.70 0.12 -16.14
N PHE A 181 -7.82 0.78 -15.36
CA PHE A 181 -6.45 0.27 -15.22
C PHE A 181 -6.32 -0.79 -14.13
N GLU A 182 -7.26 -0.80 -13.17
CA GLU A 182 -7.26 -1.74 -12.04
C GLU A 182 -8.67 -2.01 -11.56
N VAL A 183 -8.94 -3.24 -11.13
CA VAL A 183 -10.16 -3.62 -10.40
C VAL A 183 -9.77 -4.16 -9.04
N TRP A 184 -10.27 -3.53 -8.01
CA TRP A 184 -9.89 -3.77 -6.63
C TRP A 184 -10.96 -4.56 -5.88
N PHE A 185 -10.62 -5.78 -5.45
CA PHE A 185 -11.49 -6.67 -4.67
C PHE A 185 -10.96 -6.79 -3.25
N ASP A 186 -11.74 -6.28 -2.31
CA ASP A 186 -11.41 -6.33 -0.89
C ASP A 186 -11.38 -7.77 -0.35
N GLY A 187 -10.38 -8.08 0.46
CA GLY A 187 -10.26 -9.36 1.16
C GLY A 187 -11.22 -9.53 2.33
N ALA A 188 -11.80 -8.43 2.85
CA ALA A 188 -12.81 -8.48 3.89
C ALA A 188 -14.12 -9.07 3.33
N ASN A 189 -14.58 -10.16 3.93
CA ASN A 189 -15.77 -10.85 3.47
C ASN A 189 -16.38 -11.72 4.55
N GLY A 190 -17.71 -11.65 4.65
CA GLY A 190 -18.47 -12.31 5.71
C GLY A 190 -18.38 -11.58 7.06
N GLY A 191 -19.40 -11.72 7.86
CA GLY A 191 -19.56 -11.05 9.15
C GLY A 191 -21.01 -10.65 9.38
N ASP A 192 -21.21 -9.73 10.33
CA ASP A 192 -22.51 -9.14 10.63
C ASP A 192 -22.98 -8.18 9.53
N GLY A 193 -24.29 -8.00 9.42
CA GLY A 193 -24.89 -7.11 8.43
C GLY A 193 -26.40 -7.03 8.52
N TRP A 194 -26.97 -6.05 7.82
CA TRP A 194 -28.41 -5.87 7.69
C TRP A 194 -29.08 -7.02 6.94
N TYR A 195 -28.49 -7.47 5.84
CA TYR A 195 -28.92 -8.60 4.99
C TYR A 195 -30.44 -8.64 4.76
N GLY A 196 -30.98 -7.50 4.27
CA GLY A 196 -32.41 -7.37 3.98
C GLY A 196 -33.32 -7.39 5.22
N GLY A 197 -32.81 -7.05 6.40
CA GLY A 197 -33.52 -7.03 7.67
C GLY A 197 -33.30 -8.26 8.55
N ALA A 198 -32.55 -9.26 8.09
CA ALA A 198 -32.22 -10.45 8.89
C ALA A 198 -31.35 -10.11 10.10
N LYS A 199 -30.47 -9.09 10.00
CA LYS A 199 -29.54 -8.65 11.06
C LYS A 199 -28.73 -9.83 11.60
N ASP A 200 -28.06 -10.50 10.70
CA ASP A 200 -27.44 -11.81 10.90
C ASP A 200 -25.91 -11.73 10.80
N ILE A 201 -25.23 -12.83 11.15
CA ILE A 201 -23.81 -13.04 10.89
C ILE A 201 -23.70 -14.10 9.80
N ARG A 202 -23.04 -13.77 8.69
CA ARG A 202 -22.86 -14.69 7.57
C ARG A 202 -21.40 -15.00 7.35
N THR A 203 -21.09 -16.27 7.28
CA THR A 203 -19.76 -16.78 6.94
C THR A 203 -19.80 -17.42 5.57
N ILE A 204 -18.71 -17.28 4.81
CA ILE A 204 -18.58 -17.86 3.49
C ILE A 204 -17.28 -18.64 3.37
N ASP A 205 -17.20 -19.53 2.40
CA ASP A 205 -15.92 -20.09 1.94
C ASP A 205 -15.18 -19.00 1.16
N ARG A 206 -14.28 -18.28 1.82
CA ARG A 206 -13.57 -17.13 1.28
C ARG A 206 -12.80 -17.44 0.00
N LYS A 207 -12.32 -18.67 -0.16
CA LYS A 207 -11.56 -19.10 -1.32
C LYS A 207 -12.42 -19.38 -2.55
N ASN A 208 -13.59 -19.97 -2.37
CA ASN A 208 -14.37 -20.54 -3.48
C ASN A 208 -15.71 -19.85 -3.72
N TYR A 209 -16.31 -19.19 -2.73
CA TYR A 209 -17.67 -18.65 -2.83
C TYR A 209 -17.90 -17.75 -4.03
N TYR A 210 -16.99 -16.76 -4.27
CA TYR A 210 -17.17 -15.79 -5.34
C TYR A 210 -16.85 -16.33 -6.73
N ASN A 211 -16.25 -17.53 -6.84
CA ASN A 211 -15.78 -18.11 -8.09
C ASN A 211 -14.87 -17.14 -8.87
N TYR A 212 -13.76 -16.74 -8.25
CA TYR A 212 -12.80 -15.80 -8.82
C TYR A 212 -12.33 -16.16 -10.25
N PRO A 213 -12.13 -17.43 -10.63
CA PRO A 213 -11.80 -17.75 -12.02
C PRO A 213 -12.78 -17.17 -13.05
N ARG A 214 -14.08 -17.23 -12.77
CA ARG A 214 -15.10 -16.62 -13.65
C ARG A 214 -15.00 -15.09 -13.68
N ILE A 215 -14.66 -14.46 -12.56
CA ILE A 215 -14.43 -13.01 -12.48
C ILE A 215 -13.24 -12.62 -13.34
N TYR A 216 -12.15 -13.39 -13.28
CA TYR A 216 -10.93 -13.15 -14.07
C TYR A 216 -11.20 -13.31 -15.57
N GLU A 217 -11.92 -14.37 -15.99
CA GLU A 217 -12.35 -14.55 -17.39
C GLU A 217 -13.19 -13.35 -17.89
N MET A 218 -14.09 -12.82 -17.08
CA MET A 218 -14.89 -11.63 -17.41
C MET A 218 -13.99 -10.40 -17.58
N LEU A 219 -13.06 -10.16 -16.67
CA LEU A 219 -12.12 -9.04 -16.73
C LEU A 219 -11.22 -9.12 -17.95
N ASP A 220 -10.63 -10.27 -18.23
CA ASP A 220 -9.77 -10.49 -19.39
C ASP A 220 -10.54 -10.28 -20.71
N SER A 221 -11.84 -10.61 -20.75
CA SER A 221 -12.68 -10.40 -21.92
C SER A 221 -13.06 -8.94 -22.15
N ILE A 222 -13.33 -8.17 -21.09
CA ILE A 222 -13.87 -6.80 -21.19
C ILE A 222 -12.77 -5.75 -21.06
N GLN A 223 -11.83 -5.95 -20.14
CA GLN A 223 -10.73 -5.00 -19.80
C GLN A 223 -9.38 -5.76 -19.68
N PRO A 224 -8.84 -6.31 -20.79
CA PRO A 224 -7.67 -7.18 -20.76
C PRO A 224 -6.39 -6.49 -20.20
N GLN A 225 -6.36 -5.15 -20.22
CA GLN A 225 -5.25 -4.37 -19.68
C GLN A 225 -5.39 -4.03 -18.19
N ALA A 226 -6.55 -4.33 -17.57
CA ALA A 226 -6.75 -4.07 -16.16
C ALA A 226 -5.91 -5.00 -15.30
N ILE A 227 -5.31 -4.43 -14.25
CA ILE A 227 -4.71 -5.20 -13.15
C ILE A 227 -5.82 -5.65 -12.21
N ILE A 228 -5.71 -6.86 -11.70
CA ILE A 228 -6.65 -7.42 -10.74
C ILE A 228 -5.97 -7.44 -9.37
N PHE A 229 -6.47 -6.61 -8.46
CA PHE A 229 -6.05 -6.61 -7.07
C PHE A 229 -6.91 -7.58 -6.25
N SER A 230 -6.24 -8.39 -5.45
CA SER A 230 -6.78 -9.06 -4.27
C SER A 230 -5.63 -9.39 -3.32
N ASP A 231 -5.88 -9.97 -2.15
CA ASP A 231 -4.82 -10.39 -1.23
C ASP A 231 -3.76 -11.28 -1.93
N GLY A 232 -4.20 -12.15 -2.85
CA GLY A 232 -3.35 -13.10 -3.58
C GLY A 232 -3.18 -12.85 -5.07
N GLY A 233 -3.62 -11.71 -5.59
CA GLY A 233 -3.52 -11.41 -7.02
C GLY A 233 -4.77 -11.81 -7.82
N PRO A 234 -4.63 -12.10 -9.14
CA PRO A 234 -3.38 -12.45 -9.84
C PRO A 234 -2.55 -11.28 -10.37
N GLY A 235 -3.12 -10.06 -10.49
CA GLY A 235 -2.42 -8.91 -11.07
C GLY A 235 -1.42 -8.28 -10.11
N CYS A 236 -1.87 -7.92 -8.92
CA CYS A 236 -1.07 -7.44 -7.79
C CYS A 236 -1.67 -7.95 -6.48
N ARG A 237 -0.89 -7.93 -5.41
CA ARG A 237 -1.32 -8.38 -4.09
C ARG A 237 -1.39 -7.23 -3.10
N TRP A 238 -2.26 -7.38 -2.13
CA TRP A 238 -2.18 -6.59 -0.91
C TRP A 238 -0.83 -6.79 -0.20
N VAL A 239 -0.25 -5.72 0.33
CA VAL A 239 1.03 -5.79 1.07
C VAL A 239 0.90 -6.46 2.44
N GLY A 240 -0.33 -6.73 2.90
CA GLY A 240 -0.59 -7.41 4.17
C GLY A 240 -0.74 -6.49 5.39
N ASN A 241 -0.70 -5.19 5.19
CA ASN A 241 -0.97 -4.18 6.21
C ASN A 241 -1.55 -2.91 5.57
N GLU A 242 -2.28 -2.11 6.35
CA GLU A 242 -2.80 -0.80 5.93
C GLU A 242 -1.95 0.37 6.45
N LYS A 243 -0.71 0.09 6.84
CA LYS A 243 0.25 1.09 7.31
C LYS A 243 1.03 1.73 6.15
N GLY A 244 0.91 1.18 4.94
CA GLY A 244 1.46 1.74 3.71
C GLY A 244 2.92 1.41 3.43
N PHE A 245 3.44 0.26 3.91
CA PHE A 245 4.82 -0.12 3.66
C PHE A 245 5.00 -1.60 3.34
N ALA A 246 6.00 -1.89 2.53
CA ALA A 246 6.52 -3.23 2.27
C ALA A 246 7.80 -3.48 3.08
N GLY A 247 8.16 -4.73 3.27
CA GLY A 247 9.44 -5.12 3.85
C GLY A 247 10.63 -4.66 3.01
N ALA A 248 11.78 -4.42 3.66
CA ALA A 248 13.04 -4.14 2.96
C ALA A 248 13.43 -5.31 2.03
N THR A 249 13.12 -6.55 2.43
CA THR A 249 13.08 -7.71 1.55
C THR A 249 11.68 -7.83 0.96
N ASN A 250 11.52 -7.63 -0.35
CA ASN A 250 10.23 -7.76 -1.01
C ASN A 250 10.39 -8.43 -2.39
N TRP A 251 9.86 -9.65 -2.49
CA TRP A 251 9.77 -10.40 -3.74
C TRP A 251 8.43 -10.13 -4.41
N SER A 252 8.47 -9.87 -5.71
CA SER A 252 7.23 -9.77 -6.53
C SER A 252 6.62 -11.14 -6.83
N PHE A 253 6.82 -12.12 -5.96
CA PHE A 253 6.39 -13.50 -6.18
C PHE A 253 5.47 -13.99 -5.07
N LEU A 254 4.48 -14.82 -5.45
CA LEU A 254 3.71 -15.67 -4.53
C LEU A 254 3.74 -17.12 -4.98
N ARG A 255 3.54 -18.06 -4.05
CA ARG A 255 3.23 -19.45 -4.36
C ARG A 255 1.80 -19.52 -4.84
N GLU A 256 1.61 -19.97 -6.07
CA GLU A 256 0.30 -20.05 -6.72
C GLU A 256 -0.71 -20.84 -5.88
N GLY A 257 -1.90 -20.26 -5.68
CA GLY A 257 -3.01 -20.91 -4.97
C GLY A 257 -2.88 -21.00 -3.44
N GLU A 258 -1.76 -20.54 -2.84
CA GLU A 258 -1.60 -20.48 -1.38
C GLU A 258 -2.35 -19.30 -0.79
N VAL A 259 -2.17 -18.11 -1.35
CA VAL A 259 -2.81 -16.88 -0.90
C VAL A 259 -4.17 -16.71 -1.57
N HIS A 260 -5.16 -16.29 -0.80
CA HIS A 260 -6.52 -16.06 -1.24
C HIS A 260 -7.14 -14.88 -0.46
N PRO A 261 -8.25 -14.28 -0.90
CA PRO A 261 -8.92 -13.20 -0.17
C PRO A 261 -9.23 -13.57 1.28
N GLY A 262 -8.84 -12.72 2.23
CA GLY A 262 -8.95 -12.97 3.67
C GLY A 262 -7.87 -13.95 4.21
N TYR A 263 -6.69 -13.97 3.61
CA TYR A 263 -5.56 -14.82 4.02
C TYR A 263 -5.11 -14.52 5.46
N GLU A 264 -5.03 -15.56 6.30
CA GLU A 264 -4.81 -15.39 7.74
C GLU A 264 -3.38 -14.94 8.09
N LYS A 265 -2.39 -15.24 7.23
CA LYS A 265 -0.99 -14.87 7.45
C LYS A 265 -0.62 -13.63 6.64
N SER A 266 -1.49 -12.62 6.68
CA SER A 266 -1.32 -11.41 5.87
C SER A 266 0.06 -10.73 6.05
N TYR A 267 0.66 -10.82 7.25
CA TYR A 267 2.00 -10.27 7.52
C TYR A 267 3.11 -10.84 6.62
N GLU A 268 2.95 -12.05 6.03
CA GLU A 268 3.92 -12.61 5.07
C GLU A 268 3.91 -11.87 3.74
N LEU A 269 2.79 -11.22 3.40
CA LEU A 269 2.59 -10.57 2.10
C LEU A 269 3.47 -9.34 1.89
N GLN A 270 3.96 -8.70 2.97
CA GLN A 270 4.89 -7.57 2.86
C GLN A 270 6.28 -7.99 2.32
N TYR A 271 6.61 -9.29 2.37
CA TYR A 271 7.88 -9.83 1.90
C TYR A 271 7.74 -10.59 0.57
N GLY A 272 6.54 -11.06 0.24
CA GLY A 272 6.32 -12.04 -0.83
C GLY A 272 7.04 -13.37 -0.53
N HIS A 273 7.05 -14.27 -1.50
CA HIS A 273 7.64 -15.61 -1.36
C HIS A 273 8.87 -15.76 -2.26
N ALA A 274 10.06 -15.84 -1.69
CA ALA A 274 11.32 -15.95 -2.44
C ALA A 274 11.34 -17.17 -3.41
N ASP A 275 10.58 -18.22 -3.10
CA ASP A 275 10.39 -19.45 -3.88
C ASP A 275 9.04 -19.45 -4.66
N GLY A 276 8.37 -18.30 -4.75
CA GLY A 276 7.11 -18.14 -5.49
C GLY A 276 7.29 -18.43 -6.98
N ASN A 277 6.21 -18.94 -7.60
CA ASN A 277 6.16 -19.32 -9.01
C ASN A 277 5.20 -18.49 -9.85
N GLN A 278 4.52 -17.49 -9.23
CA GLN A 278 3.65 -16.53 -9.88
C GLN A 278 4.12 -15.11 -9.61
N TRP A 279 4.15 -14.24 -10.65
CA TRP A 279 4.48 -12.82 -10.48
C TRP A 279 3.27 -12.06 -9.95
N VAL A 280 3.34 -11.59 -8.71
CA VAL A 280 2.28 -10.86 -8.03
C VAL A 280 2.91 -9.76 -7.18
N PRO A 281 3.26 -8.60 -7.77
CA PRO A 281 3.91 -7.50 -7.07
C PRO A 281 3.01 -6.91 -5.98
N ALA A 282 3.62 -6.29 -4.97
CA ALA A 282 2.90 -5.72 -3.84
C ALA A 282 2.33 -4.33 -4.16
N GLU A 283 1.13 -4.07 -3.65
CA GLU A 283 0.53 -2.74 -3.52
C GLU A 283 0.44 -2.38 -2.03
N CYS A 284 0.95 -1.19 -1.68
CA CYS A 284 0.84 -0.62 -0.34
C CYS A 284 -0.30 0.38 -0.30
N ASP A 285 -1.40 -0.01 0.28
CA ASP A 285 -2.56 0.84 0.51
C ASP A 285 -2.48 1.50 1.89
N VAL A 286 -2.77 2.79 1.95
CA VAL A 286 -2.77 3.57 3.19
C VAL A 286 -3.63 4.81 3.05
N SER A 287 -4.36 5.18 4.11
CA SER A 287 -5.09 6.44 4.12
C SER A 287 -4.21 7.61 4.57
N ILE A 288 -4.41 8.79 3.94
CA ILE A 288 -3.78 10.04 4.38
C ILE A 288 -4.27 10.47 5.78
N ARG A 289 -5.43 9.97 6.21
CA ARG A 289 -6.05 10.15 7.53
C ARG A 289 -5.98 8.85 8.32
N PRO A 290 -6.31 8.84 9.63
CA PRO A 290 -6.46 7.60 10.38
C PRO A 290 -7.50 6.65 9.78
N GLY A 291 -8.70 7.16 9.45
CA GLY A 291 -9.77 6.39 8.82
C GLY A 291 -9.67 6.35 7.29
N TRP A 292 -10.39 5.39 6.67
CA TRP A 292 -10.57 5.30 5.22
C TRP A 292 -11.64 6.27 4.71
N PHE A 293 -12.73 6.42 5.46
CA PHE A 293 -13.74 7.45 5.20
C PHE A 293 -13.41 8.75 5.94
N TYR A 294 -14.05 9.84 5.53
CA TYR A 294 -13.88 11.14 6.16
C TYR A 294 -14.61 11.22 7.51
N HIS A 295 -13.85 11.61 8.54
CA HIS A 295 -14.35 11.92 9.88
C HIS A 295 -13.89 13.34 10.25
N PRO A 296 -14.83 14.25 10.63
CA PRO A 296 -14.46 15.63 10.98
C PRO A 296 -13.45 15.73 12.12
N GLU A 297 -13.47 14.80 13.06
CA GLU A 297 -12.57 14.73 14.22
C GLU A 297 -11.13 14.40 13.83
N GLU A 298 -10.87 14.03 12.57
CA GLU A 298 -9.54 13.70 12.05
C GLU A 298 -8.89 14.85 11.27
N ASP A 299 -9.49 16.05 11.21
CA ASP A 299 -8.97 17.17 10.41
C ASP A 299 -7.58 17.65 10.86
N ASP A 300 -7.23 17.48 12.11
CA ASP A 300 -5.90 17.76 12.69
C ASP A 300 -4.95 16.55 12.70
N ARG A 301 -5.40 15.39 12.21
CA ARG A 301 -4.67 14.10 12.23
C ARG A 301 -4.26 13.63 10.83
N VAL A 302 -4.27 14.52 9.86
CA VAL A 302 -3.82 14.24 8.49
C VAL A 302 -2.32 14.00 8.49
N LYS A 303 -1.86 12.91 7.88
CA LYS A 303 -0.41 12.59 7.76
C LYS A 303 0.36 13.78 7.19
N SER A 304 1.44 14.14 7.87
CA SER A 304 2.32 15.23 7.43
C SER A 304 3.05 14.88 6.13
N PRO A 305 3.54 15.88 5.38
CA PRO A 305 4.36 15.62 4.20
C PRO A 305 5.57 14.73 4.47
N ASP A 306 6.22 14.86 5.64
CA ASP A 306 7.37 14.03 6.03
C ASP A 306 6.96 12.56 6.24
N GLN A 307 5.79 12.29 6.85
CA GLN A 307 5.23 10.95 6.97
C GLN A 307 4.95 10.33 5.60
N LEU A 308 4.39 11.10 4.67
CA LEU A 308 4.12 10.64 3.31
C LEU A 308 5.41 10.37 2.53
N VAL A 309 6.47 11.17 2.74
CA VAL A 309 7.80 10.90 2.19
C VAL A 309 8.36 9.58 2.73
N ASP A 310 8.24 9.32 4.04
CA ASP A 310 8.67 8.04 4.62
C ASP A 310 7.91 6.86 4.01
N LEU A 311 6.60 6.98 3.84
CA LEU A 311 5.78 5.96 3.18
C LEU A 311 6.22 5.70 1.74
N TYR A 312 6.59 6.73 0.97
CA TYR A 312 7.09 6.57 -0.40
C TYR A 312 8.40 5.76 -0.43
N TYR A 313 9.34 6.05 0.48
CA TYR A 313 10.58 5.27 0.56
C TYR A 313 10.34 3.82 0.98
N ARG A 314 9.36 3.58 1.85
CA ARG A 314 9.05 2.24 2.37
C ARG A 314 8.05 1.45 1.52
N SER A 315 7.42 2.06 0.53
CA SER A 315 6.55 1.41 -0.45
C SER A 315 7.21 1.33 -1.82
N VAL A 316 7.24 2.43 -2.56
CA VAL A 316 7.89 2.51 -3.89
C VAL A 316 9.38 2.19 -3.80
N GLY A 317 10.04 2.69 -2.78
CA GLY A 317 11.46 2.39 -2.51
C GLY A 317 11.72 0.95 -2.03
N HIS A 318 10.71 0.17 -1.74
CA HIS A 318 10.77 -1.25 -1.37
C HIS A 318 10.07 -2.15 -2.40
N ASN A 319 10.17 -1.83 -3.70
CA ASN A 319 9.65 -2.66 -4.79
C ASN A 319 8.13 -2.89 -4.74
N ALA A 320 7.35 -1.89 -4.31
CA ALA A 320 5.90 -1.90 -4.29
C ALA A 320 5.34 -0.66 -5.00
N THR A 321 4.03 -0.56 -5.16
CA THR A 321 3.36 0.71 -5.49
C THR A 321 2.78 1.33 -4.23
N LEU A 322 2.47 2.62 -4.27
CA LEU A 322 1.78 3.34 -3.20
C LEU A 322 0.38 3.74 -3.67
N LEU A 323 -0.64 3.15 -3.05
CA LEU A 323 -2.04 3.52 -3.18
C LEU A 323 -2.43 4.41 -1.99
N LEU A 324 -2.43 5.73 -2.18
CA LEU A 324 -2.74 6.70 -1.13
C LEU A 324 -4.22 7.08 -1.16
N ASN A 325 -4.94 6.82 -0.07
CA ASN A 325 -6.35 7.16 0.03
C ASN A 325 -6.58 8.62 0.45
N PHE A 326 -7.54 9.24 -0.22
CA PHE A 326 -8.05 10.58 0.05
C PHE A 326 -9.53 10.46 0.43
N PRO A 327 -9.88 10.48 1.72
CA PRO A 327 -11.27 10.53 2.15
C PRO A 327 -11.93 11.82 1.67
N VAL A 328 -13.07 11.69 0.98
CA VAL A 328 -13.84 12.85 0.51
C VAL A 328 -14.81 13.29 1.59
N ASP A 329 -14.85 14.58 1.90
CA ASP A 329 -15.68 15.15 2.95
C ASP A 329 -17.19 15.20 2.59
N ARG A 330 -18.04 15.55 3.56
CA ARG A 330 -19.51 15.57 3.37
C ARG A 330 -19.98 16.58 2.32
N ARG A 331 -19.15 17.56 1.95
CA ARG A 331 -19.43 18.48 0.83
C ARG A 331 -19.27 17.78 -0.51
N GLY A 332 -18.45 16.72 -0.60
CA GLY A 332 -18.04 16.05 -1.82
C GLY A 332 -16.71 16.59 -2.38
N LEU A 333 -15.80 17.03 -1.51
CA LEU A 333 -14.50 17.61 -1.87
C LEU A 333 -13.38 16.89 -1.13
N ILE A 334 -12.21 16.76 -1.76
CA ILE A 334 -10.98 16.45 -1.02
C ILE A 334 -10.67 17.63 -0.11
N HIS A 335 -10.44 17.35 1.17
CA HIS A 335 -10.23 18.38 2.19
C HIS A 335 -8.95 19.20 1.90
N PRO A 336 -8.95 20.52 2.15
CA PRO A 336 -7.80 21.38 1.84
C PRO A 336 -6.48 20.95 2.50
N VAL A 337 -6.52 20.43 3.73
CA VAL A 337 -5.32 19.93 4.44
C VAL A 337 -4.74 18.71 3.74
N ASP A 338 -5.59 17.74 3.36
CA ASP A 338 -5.18 16.54 2.63
C ASP A 338 -4.51 16.90 1.30
N SER A 339 -5.16 17.82 0.56
CA SER A 339 -4.63 18.35 -0.71
C SER A 339 -3.26 19.03 -0.52
N ALA A 340 -3.14 19.91 0.48
CA ALA A 340 -1.90 20.64 0.74
C ALA A 340 -0.74 19.71 1.12
N ASN A 341 -1.00 18.73 2.01
CA ASN A 341 0.01 17.79 2.48
C ASN A 341 0.47 16.84 1.36
N ALA A 342 -0.46 16.34 0.54
CA ALA A 342 -0.12 15.48 -0.59
C ALA A 342 0.67 16.22 -1.69
N VAL A 343 0.31 17.46 -2.01
CA VAL A 343 1.07 18.28 -2.97
C VAL A 343 2.47 18.56 -2.43
N ARG A 344 2.58 18.92 -1.15
CA ARG A 344 3.88 19.16 -0.52
C ARG A 344 4.75 17.92 -0.46
N PHE A 345 4.18 16.77 -0.17
CA PHE A 345 4.85 15.47 -0.24
C PHE A 345 5.47 15.25 -1.63
N HIS A 346 4.67 15.42 -2.70
CA HIS A 346 5.17 15.26 -4.07
C HIS A 346 6.33 16.21 -4.38
N GLU A 347 6.21 17.50 -4.02
CA GLU A 347 7.28 18.47 -4.17
C GLU A 347 8.57 18.05 -3.44
N MET A 348 8.45 17.51 -2.23
CA MET A 348 9.61 17.05 -1.44
C MET A 348 10.31 15.86 -2.09
N ILE A 349 9.58 14.89 -2.62
CA ILE A 349 10.17 13.76 -3.37
C ILE A 349 10.89 14.28 -4.63
N GLN A 350 10.23 15.16 -5.40
CA GLN A 350 10.83 15.77 -6.58
C GLN A 350 12.11 16.55 -6.25
N GLN A 351 12.14 17.24 -5.10
CA GLN A 351 13.32 17.98 -4.65
C GLN A 351 14.46 17.04 -4.22
N GLN A 352 14.16 15.99 -3.45
CA GLN A 352 15.17 15.04 -2.93
C GLN A 352 15.85 14.25 -4.07
N LEU A 353 15.11 13.91 -5.12
CA LEU A 353 15.57 13.10 -6.25
C LEU A 353 15.79 13.94 -7.52
N LYS A 354 15.95 15.27 -7.38
CA LYS A 354 16.00 16.21 -8.53
C LYS A 354 17.21 16.01 -9.43
N THR A 355 18.38 15.86 -8.83
CA THR A 355 19.65 15.86 -9.57
C THR A 355 20.36 14.53 -9.35
N ASN A 356 20.31 13.67 -10.35
CA ASN A 356 21.10 12.44 -10.34
C ASN A 356 22.58 12.79 -10.59
N LEU A 357 23.41 12.64 -9.56
CA LEU A 357 24.84 12.99 -9.57
C LEU A 357 25.66 12.11 -10.53
N VAL A 358 25.13 10.96 -10.93
CA VAL A 358 25.78 10.00 -11.84
C VAL A 358 25.14 9.96 -13.22
N ALA A 359 24.20 10.87 -13.53
CA ALA A 359 23.51 10.90 -14.82
C ALA A 359 24.51 11.02 -15.99
N GLY A 360 24.43 10.11 -16.96
CA GLY A 360 25.29 10.06 -18.14
C GLY A 360 26.75 9.63 -17.86
N MET A 361 27.10 9.26 -16.62
CA MET A 361 28.41 8.68 -16.31
C MET A 361 28.42 7.20 -16.72
N THR A 362 29.57 6.73 -17.20
CA THR A 362 29.79 5.28 -17.40
C THR A 362 30.54 4.74 -16.17
N PRO A 363 29.89 3.94 -15.30
CA PRO A 363 30.58 3.37 -14.17
C PRO A 363 31.62 2.31 -14.59
N LYS A 364 32.62 2.11 -13.76
CA LYS A 364 33.47 0.93 -13.86
C LYS A 364 32.73 -0.25 -13.26
N VAL A 365 32.57 -1.31 -14.05
CA VAL A 365 31.93 -2.57 -13.61
C VAL A 365 32.94 -3.71 -13.60
N SER A 366 32.76 -4.66 -12.67
CA SER A 366 33.66 -5.82 -12.57
C SER A 366 33.39 -6.89 -13.62
N ASN A 367 32.19 -6.89 -14.24
CA ASN A 367 31.79 -7.79 -15.32
C ASN A 367 30.75 -7.10 -16.20
N GLU A 368 30.79 -7.36 -17.50
CA GLU A 368 29.86 -6.79 -18.49
C GLU A 368 29.65 -7.77 -19.63
N ARG A 369 28.40 -8.01 -20.01
CA ARG A 369 28.00 -8.90 -21.10
C ARG A 369 28.42 -8.37 -22.47
N GLY A 370 28.49 -7.05 -22.61
CA GLY A 370 28.77 -6.36 -23.88
C GLY A 370 27.56 -6.27 -24.82
N GLY A 371 27.80 -5.88 -26.07
CA GLY A 371 26.72 -5.59 -27.03
C GLY A 371 25.85 -4.42 -26.59
N ASP A 372 24.56 -4.64 -26.49
CA ASP A 372 23.58 -3.62 -26.03
C ASP A 372 23.48 -3.57 -24.48
N PHE A 373 24.19 -4.46 -23.73
CA PHE A 373 24.05 -4.65 -22.27
C PHE A 373 25.24 -4.07 -21.49
N VAL A 374 25.54 -2.81 -21.77
CA VAL A 374 26.75 -2.10 -21.33
C VAL A 374 26.52 -1.21 -20.12
N ALA A 375 27.58 -0.92 -19.36
CA ALA A 375 27.53 -0.14 -18.12
C ALA A 375 26.92 1.26 -18.27
N SER A 376 27.02 1.89 -19.45
CA SER A 376 26.42 3.20 -19.70
C SER A 376 24.88 3.20 -19.64
N ALA A 377 24.24 2.05 -19.84
CA ALA A 377 22.78 1.91 -19.69
C ALA A 377 22.30 2.11 -18.24
N LEU A 378 23.19 1.99 -17.23
CA LEU A 378 22.84 2.21 -15.82
C LEU A 378 22.48 3.68 -15.49
N THR A 379 22.77 4.63 -16.37
CA THR A 379 22.67 6.07 -16.08
C THR A 379 22.07 6.90 -17.21
N ASP A 380 21.44 6.24 -18.19
CA ASP A 380 20.83 6.89 -19.37
C ASP A 380 19.36 7.31 -19.13
N ASP A 381 18.82 7.05 -17.92
CA ASP A 381 17.45 7.34 -17.51
C ASP A 381 16.39 6.66 -18.39
N ASN A 382 16.72 5.49 -18.93
CA ASN A 382 15.82 4.71 -19.78
C ASN A 382 15.63 3.31 -19.16
N PHE A 383 14.44 3.00 -18.70
CA PHE A 383 14.10 1.71 -18.10
C PHE A 383 14.26 0.53 -19.10
N ASP A 384 14.08 0.77 -20.40
CA ASP A 384 14.11 -0.29 -21.42
C ASP A 384 15.52 -0.71 -21.84
N THR A 385 16.54 0.06 -21.46
CA THR A 385 17.95 -0.29 -21.59
C THR A 385 18.47 -0.81 -20.25
N TYR A 386 19.44 -1.71 -20.27
CA TYR A 386 19.99 -2.26 -19.05
C TYR A 386 21.42 -2.81 -19.23
N TRP A 387 22.19 -2.70 -18.17
CA TRP A 387 23.43 -3.42 -18.03
C TRP A 387 23.18 -4.85 -17.57
N ALA A 388 23.97 -5.80 -18.11
CA ALA A 388 23.90 -7.20 -17.66
C ALA A 388 25.30 -7.80 -17.50
N THR A 389 25.40 -8.80 -16.60
CA THR A 389 26.59 -9.63 -16.48
C THR A 389 26.56 -10.82 -17.45
N GLU A 390 27.72 -11.45 -17.68
CA GLU A 390 27.85 -12.70 -18.43
C GLU A 390 27.07 -13.84 -17.74
N ASP A 391 26.79 -14.89 -18.50
CA ASP A 391 26.11 -16.07 -17.98
C ASP A 391 26.89 -16.70 -16.82
N GLY A 392 26.17 -17.06 -15.75
CA GLY A 392 26.76 -17.63 -14.53
C GLY A 392 27.39 -16.62 -13.57
N VAL A 393 27.48 -15.34 -13.91
CA VAL A 393 28.00 -14.27 -13.03
C VAL A 393 26.85 -13.65 -12.24
N THR A 394 26.77 -13.97 -10.95
CA THR A 394 25.70 -13.55 -10.03
C THR A 394 26.11 -12.45 -9.05
N THR A 395 27.36 -12.00 -9.13
CA THR A 395 27.93 -10.95 -8.27
C THR A 395 28.72 -9.97 -9.13
N ALA A 396 28.67 -8.67 -8.78
CA ALA A 396 29.48 -7.65 -9.46
C ALA A 396 29.60 -6.39 -8.60
N ASP A 397 30.67 -5.63 -8.88
CA ASP A 397 30.88 -4.29 -8.38
C ASP A 397 30.53 -3.28 -9.48
N ILE A 398 29.84 -2.19 -9.11
CA ILE A 398 29.51 -1.02 -9.95
C ILE A 398 30.10 0.19 -9.25
N GLU A 399 31.14 0.82 -9.82
CA GLU A 399 31.92 1.92 -9.19
C GLU A 399 31.76 3.22 -9.99
N PHE A 400 31.37 4.29 -9.31
CA PHE A 400 31.38 5.65 -9.81
C PHE A 400 32.51 6.46 -9.15
N SER A 401 33.23 7.25 -9.93
CA SER A 401 34.32 8.09 -9.46
C SER A 401 34.07 9.56 -9.78
N PHE A 402 34.31 10.45 -8.84
CA PHE A 402 34.12 11.89 -8.97
C PHE A 402 35.47 12.63 -8.93
N ASP A 403 35.62 13.67 -9.74
CA ASP A 403 36.84 14.47 -9.76
C ASP A 403 37.10 15.18 -8.42
N THR A 404 36.04 15.62 -7.76
CA THR A 404 36.05 16.29 -6.46
C THR A 404 35.20 15.55 -5.46
N PRO A 405 35.47 15.68 -4.14
CA PRO A 405 34.57 15.16 -3.13
C PRO A 405 33.14 15.66 -3.37
N THR A 406 32.21 14.73 -3.48
CA THR A 406 30.81 14.98 -3.80
C THR A 406 29.93 14.51 -2.66
N ARG A 407 29.03 15.39 -2.24
CA ARG A 407 28.10 15.11 -1.14
C ARG A 407 26.91 14.32 -1.65
N MET A 408 26.51 13.26 -0.90
CA MET A 408 25.37 12.41 -1.26
C MET A 408 24.79 11.71 -0.03
N ASN A 409 23.48 11.39 -0.09
CA ASN A 409 22.76 10.68 0.98
C ASN A 409 21.53 9.89 0.50
N ARG A 410 21.35 9.76 -0.82
CA ARG A 410 20.27 8.98 -1.43
C ARG A 410 20.80 8.13 -2.56
N MET A 411 20.21 6.94 -2.72
CA MET A 411 20.47 6.08 -3.86
C MET A 411 19.18 5.47 -4.39
N MET A 412 19.07 5.32 -5.68
CA MET A 412 18.02 4.60 -6.39
C MET A 412 18.66 3.49 -7.21
N LEU A 413 18.10 2.27 -7.11
CA LEU A 413 18.48 1.11 -7.90
C LEU A 413 17.22 0.52 -8.55
N GLN A 414 17.34 0.09 -9.82
CA GLN A 414 16.26 -0.59 -10.54
C GLN A 414 16.79 -1.83 -11.26
N GLU A 415 16.13 -2.97 -11.07
CA GLU A 415 16.34 -4.14 -11.93
C GLU A 415 15.48 -4.03 -13.20
N TYR A 416 15.98 -4.59 -14.29
CA TYR A 416 15.19 -4.81 -15.50
C TYR A 416 14.26 -6.01 -15.29
N ILE A 417 13.15 -5.79 -14.60
CA ILE A 417 12.21 -6.82 -14.15
C ILE A 417 11.51 -7.61 -15.26
N PRO A 418 11.40 -7.16 -16.54
CA PRO A 418 10.87 -8.00 -17.61
C PRO A 418 11.61 -9.34 -17.78
N LEU A 419 12.86 -9.43 -17.32
CA LEU A 419 13.63 -10.69 -17.28
C LEU A 419 13.62 -11.38 -15.89
N GLY A 420 12.76 -10.93 -14.99
CA GLY A 420 12.59 -11.43 -13.62
C GLY A 420 13.41 -10.69 -12.57
N GLN A 421 12.94 -10.67 -11.35
CA GLN A 421 13.64 -10.13 -10.18
C GLN A 421 14.78 -11.06 -9.77
N ARG A 422 15.99 -10.55 -9.56
CA ARG A 422 17.21 -11.34 -9.44
C ARG A 422 18.01 -11.10 -8.18
N VAL A 423 18.19 -9.84 -7.77
CA VAL A 423 19.08 -9.47 -6.67
C VAL A 423 18.50 -9.94 -5.34
N LYS A 424 19.35 -10.57 -4.51
CA LYS A 424 19.03 -11.10 -3.18
C LYS A 424 19.75 -10.35 -2.08
N ALA A 425 20.96 -9.82 -2.36
CA ALA A 425 21.75 -9.05 -1.41
C ALA A 425 22.74 -8.13 -2.12
N PHE A 426 22.94 -6.95 -1.55
CA PHE A 426 23.93 -5.99 -2.03
C PHE A 426 24.48 -5.13 -0.87
N VAL A 427 25.55 -4.38 -1.11
CA VAL A 427 26.15 -3.44 -0.18
C VAL A 427 26.41 -2.14 -0.92
N VAL A 428 26.22 -0.99 -0.28
CA VAL A 428 26.63 0.32 -0.77
C VAL A 428 27.83 0.79 0.04
N GLU A 429 28.90 1.20 -0.64
CA GLU A 429 30.15 1.62 -0.03
C GLU A 429 30.60 2.96 -0.62
N TYR A 430 31.24 3.78 0.20
CA TYR A 430 31.88 5.02 -0.22
C TYR A 430 33.41 4.94 -0.05
N LEU A 431 34.14 5.69 -0.84
CA LEU A 431 35.60 5.73 -0.77
C LEU A 431 36.05 6.76 0.26
N ASP A 432 36.60 6.28 1.38
CA ASP A 432 37.31 7.13 2.37
C ASP A 432 38.82 6.99 2.13
N LYS A 433 39.44 8.04 1.57
CA LYS A 433 40.84 8.04 1.09
C LYS A 433 41.04 6.91 0.06
N ASP A 434 41.66 5.80 0.45
CA ASP A 434 41.95 4.63 -0.38
C ASP A 434 41.20 3.37 0.07
N THR A 435 40.22 3.52 0.99
CA THR A 435 39.48 2.38 1.57
C THR A 435 38.00 2.51 1.31
N TRP A 436 37.38 1.44 0.83
CA TRP A 436 35.94 1.33 0.71
C TRP A 436 35.30 1.00 2.04
N LEU A 437 34.37 1.84 2.50
CA LEU A 437 33.62 1.68 3.75
C LEU A 437 32.13 1.61 3.44
N PRO A 438 31.34 0.77 4.15
CA PRO A 438 29.92 0.74 3.96
C PRO A 438 29.28 2.06 4.38
N VAL A 439 28.28 2.52 3.62
CA VAL A 439 27.42 3.63 4.07
C VAL A 439 26.57 3.15 5.24
N LYS A 440 26.24 4.07 6.16
CA LYS A 440 25.40 3.74 7.29
C LYS A 440 23.93 3.83 6.91
N LEU A 441 23.27 2.68 6.87
CA LEU A 441 21.86 2.48 6.58
C LEU A 441 21.10 2.05 7.84
N ASN A 442 19.81 2.37 7.89
CA ASN A 442 18.92 1.89 8.97
C ASN A 442 18.03 0.71 8.49
N GLU A 443 18.35 0.15 7.34
CA GLU A 443 17.58 -0.92 6.70
C GLU A 443 18.49 -1.96 6.04
N GLU A 444 17.97 -3.16 5.82
CA GLU A 444 18.68 -4.24 5.14
C GLU A 444 18.77 -4.01 3.63
N THR A 445 19.91 -4.33 3.03
CA THR A 445 20.15 -4.25 1.59
C THR A 445 20.03 -5.63 0.94
N THR A 446 18.80 -6.07 0.77
CA THR A 446 18.43 -7.38 0.25
C THR A 446 17.94 -7.30 -1.20
N THR A 447 16.63 -7.26 -1.44
CA THR A 447 16.06 -7.21 -2.79
C THR A 447 16.09 -5.82 -3.38
N ILE A 448 16.16 -5.71 -4.73
CA ILE A 448 16.00 -4.47 -5.48
C ILE A 448 14.62 -4.46 -6.16
N GLY A 449 14.38 -5.34 -7.10
CA GLY A 449 13.15 -5.39 -7.89
C GLY A 449 12.98 -4.18 -8.81
N TYR A 450 11.71 -3.77 -9.04
CA TYR A 450 11.42 -2.63 -9.91
C TYR A 450 12.12 -1.35 -9.44
N LYS A 451 12.07 -1.05 -8.13
CA LYS A 451 12.75 0.13 -7.55
C LYS A 451 13.14 -0.11 -6.10
N ARG A 452 14.38 0.25 -5.80
CA ARG A 452 14.90 0.33 -4.43
C ARG A 452 15.41 1.75 -4.19
N LEU A 453 14.88 2.43 -3.17
CA LEU A 453 15.37 3.72 -2.70
C LEU A 453 16.04 3.54 -1.35
N LEU A 454 17.20 4.13 -1.18
CA LEU A 454 17.98 4.07 0.06
C LEU A 454 18.20 5.46 0.61
N ARG A 455 18.12 5.59 1.93
CA ARG A 455 18.47 6.76 2.73
C ARG A 455 19.66 6.38 3.61
N PHE A 456 20.74 7.13 3.54
CA PHE A 456 21.94 6.88 4.34
C PHE A 456 22.50 8.18 4.90
N GLU A 457 23.32 8.05 5.98
CA GLU A 457 24.02 9.21 6.54
C GLU A 457 24.85 9.90 5.45
N THR A 458 24.80 11.24 5.42
CA THR A 458 25.49 12.02 4.39
C THR A 458 26.98 11.70 4.38
N VAL A 459 27.48 11.34 3.21
CA VAL A 459 28.92 11.17 2.95
C VAL A 459 29.38 12.21 1.94
N GLU A 460 30.65 12.65 2.07
CA GLU A 460 31.34 13.47 1.08
C GLU A 460 32.55 12.68 0.57
N THR A 461 32.51 12.22 -0.67
CA THR A 461 33.44 11.22 -1.17
C THR A 461 33.78 11.43 -2.65
N LYS A 462 34.91 10.87 -3.11
CA LYS A 462 35.28 10.77 -4.52
C LYS A 462 34.85 9.45 -5.19
N GLY A 463 34.21 8.54 -4.46
CA GLY A 463 33.75 7.29 -5.05
C GLY A 463 32.59 6.67 -4.29
N ILE A 464 31.64 6.14 -5.03
CA ILE A 464 30.52 5.32 -4.51
C ILE A 464 30.49 4.00 -5.26
N ARG A 465 30.27 2.90 -4.54
CA ARG A 465 30.23 1.54 -5.12
C ARG A 465 29.00 0.80 -4.65
N ILE A 466 28.35 0.16 -5.59
CA ILE A 466 27.32 -0.84 -5.34
C ILE A 466 27.97 -2.20 -5.57
N ARG A 467 27.96 -3.07 -4.58
CA ARG A 467 28.43 -4.43 -4.65
C ARG A 467 27.25 -5.37 -4.53
N ILE A 468 26.85 -6.05 -5.62
CA ILE A 468 25.87 -7.12 -5.58
C ILE A 468 26.57 -8.39 -5.09
N THR A 469 26.11 -8.94 -3.96
CA THR A 469 26.77 -10.06 -3.27
C THR A 469 26.06 -11.38 -3.45
N ASP A 470 24.77 -11.38 -3.81
CA ASP A 470 23.99 -12.58 -4.14
C ASP A 470 22.84 -12.25 -5.09
N ALA A 471 22.60 -13.12 -6.06
CA ALA A 471 21.49 -13.04 -7.00
C ALA A 471 21.06 -14.42 -7.49
N ARG A 472 19.86 -14.50 -8.07
CA ARG A 472 19.28 -15.74 -8.64
C ARG A 472 19.91 -16.16 -9.97
N GLY A 473 20.68 -15.29 -10.63
CA GLY A 473 21.34 -15.52 -11.91
C GLY A 473 22.06 -14.26 -12.39
N PRO A 474 22.44 -14.18 -13.69
CA PRO A 474 23.10 -13.01 -14.26
C PRO A 474 22.36 -11.72 -13.92
N LEU A 475 23.08 -10.67 -13.56
CA LEU A 475 22.51 -9.40 -13.16
C LEU A 475 21.90 -8.66 -14.36
N CYS A 476 20.78 -7.98 -14.15
CA CYS A 476 20.13 -7.10 -15.14
C CYS A 476 19.61 -5.87 -14.40
N LEU A 477 20.36 -4.76 -14.45
CA LEU A 477 19.95 -3.48 -13.83
C LEU A 477 19.72 -2.44 -14.91
N SER A 478 18.57 -1.75 -14.84
CA SER A 478 18.21 -0.67 -15.78
C SER A 478 18.72 0.69 -15.33
N ASN A 479 18.61 1.03 -14.04
CA ASN A 479 19.00 2.36 -13.58
C ASN A 479 19.73 2.36 -12.23
N VAL A 480 20.65 3.30 -12.10
CA VAL A 480 21.29 3.71 -10.85
C VAL A 480 21.20 5.24 -10.74
N GLY A 481 20.69 5.72 -9.62
CA GLY A 481 20.68 7.14 -9.28
C GLY A 481 21.37 7.39 -7.94
N VAL A 482 22.13 8.49 -7.85
CA VAL A 482 22.75 8.95 -6.61
C VAL A 482 22.39 10.41 -6.43
N TYR A 483 21.94 10.80 -5.23
CA TYR A 483 21.40 12.14 -5.01
C TYR A 483 21.89 12.74 -3.68
N ASP A 484 21.88 14.08 -3.63
CA ASP A 484 22.00 14.84 -2.40
C ASP A 484 20.66 15.50 -2.08
N ALA A 485 19.93 14.94 -1.12
CA ALA A 485 18.67 15.50 -0.65
C ALA A 485 18.84 16.73 0.27
N GLY A 486 20.07 17.17 0.50
CA GLY A 486 20.36 18.25 1.44
C GLY A 486 20.35 17.76 2.91
N ASN A 487 20.07 18.67 3.83
CA ASN A 487 19.94 18.34 5.25
C ASN A 487 18.48 18.00 5.57
N VAL A 488 18.08 16.77 5.25
CA VAL A 488 16.74 16.25 5.55
C VAL A 488 16.84 15.37 6.80
N SER A 489 15.92 15.53 7.73
CA SER A 489 15.79 14.61 8.86
C SER A 489 15.13 13.32 8.39
N ASP A 490 15.88 12.22 8.37
CA ASP A 490 15.35 10.89 8.03
C ASP A 490 14.83 10.11 9.25
N SER A 491 14.97 10.70 10.44
CA SER A 491 14.40 10.14 11.65
C SER A 491 12.92 10.53 11.76
N PHE A 492 12.08 9.85 11.00
CA PHE A 492 10.66 9.83 11.30
C PHE A 492 10.47 8.89 12.50
N VAL A 493 10.40 9.47 13.70
CA VAL A 493 9.82 8.79 14.87
C VAL A 493 8.33 9.08 14.75
N GLU A 494 7.53 8.05 14.48
CA GLU A 494 6.08 8.15 14.62
C GLU A 494 5.80 8.65 16.03
N LYS A 495 5.46 9.93 16.15
CA LYS A 495 5.06 10.48 17.43
C LYS A 495 3.75 9.80 17.78
N VAL A 496 3.74 9.06 18.86
CA VAL A 496 2.50 8.66 19.50
C VAL A 496 1.69 9.95 19.70
N GLU A 497 0.48 9.99 19.18
CA GLU A 497 -0.41 11.13 19.38
C GLU A 497 -0.50 11.41 20.87
N ASP A 498 -0.19 12.65 21.27
CA ASP A 498 -0.23 13.05 22.67
C ASP A 498 -1.70 13.07 23.11
N ILE A 499 -2.13 11.99 23.75
CA ILE A 499 -3.48 11.90 24.31
C ILE A 499 -3.51 12.85 25.49
N GLU A 500 -4.13 14.04 25.30
CA GLU A 500 -4.49 14.88 26.43
C GLU A 500 -5.43 14.09 27.35
N SER A 501 -4.90 13.55 28.45
CA SER A 501 -5.66 12.73 29.39
C SER A 501 -5.70 13.37 30.76
N VAL A 502 -6.85 13.29 31.42
CA VAL A 502 -6.90 13.51 32.86
C VAL A 502 -6.12 12.39 33.56
N PRO A 503 -5.48 12.65 34.73
CA PRO A 503 -4.79 11.63 35.50
C PRO A 503 -5.72 10.48 35.90
N TYR A 504 -5.27 9.26 35.76
CA TYR A 504 -6.02 8.04 36.12
C TYR A 504 -5.10 6.95 36.68
N LEU A 505 -5.71 5.95 37.29
CA LEU A 505 -5.10 4.70 37.74
C LEU A 505 -5.83 3.51 37.10
N LEU A 506 -5.11 2.41 36.89
CA LEU A 506 -5.66 1.11 36.51
C LEU A 506 -5.61 0.16 37.72
N PRO A 507 -6.63 0.17 38.60
CA PRO A 507 -6.53 -0.45 39.92
C PRO A 507 -6.40 -1.97 39.90
N ASP A 508 -6.81 -2.61 38.81
CA ASP A 508 -6.78 -4.07 38.66
C ASP A 508 -5.58 -4.53 37.79
N VAL A 509 -4.67 -3.61 37.42
CA VAL A 509 -3.45 -3.85 36.62
C VAL A 509 -2.21 -3.57 37.45
N LYS A 510 -1.17 -4.42 37.34
CA LYS A 510 0.11 -4.19 38.02
C LYS A 510 0.73 -2.87 37.59
N ALA A 511 1.38 -2.16 38.50
CA ALA A 511 1.94 -0.83 38.24
C ALA A 511 2.93 -0.79 37.07
N GLU A 512 3.78 -1.81 36.93
CA GLU A 512 4.74 -1.94 35.84
C GLU A 512 4.06 -2.12 34.46
N GLU A 513 2.94 -2.84 34.40
CA GLU A 513 2.13 -3.00 33.17
C GLU A 513 1.31 -1.73 32.91
N SER A 514 0.67 -1.16 33.94
CA SER A 514 -0.12 0.07 33.82
C SER A 514 0.70 1.25 33.28
N ALA A 515 1.99 1.34 33.63
CA ALA A 515 2.88 2.39 33.16
C ALA A 515 3.03 2.40 31.62
N LYS A 516 2.95 1.25 30.97
CA LYS A 516 3.04 1.11 29.51
C LYS A 516 1.86 1.76 28.76
N ALA A 517 0.71 1.88 29.43
CA ALA A 517 -0.46 2.50 28.80
C ALA A 517 -0.41 4.04 28.76
N SER A 518 0.69 4.67 29.22
CA SER A 518 0.84 6.13 29.27
C SER A 518 2.30 6.58 29.19
N ASP A 519 3.19 5.76 28.63
CA ASP A 519 4.63 6.05 28.52
C ASP A 519 5.02 6.78 27.21
N LYS A 520 4.05 7.03 26.34
CA LYS A 520 4.20 7.67 25.03
C LYS A 520 5.11 6.88 24.07
N GLN A 521 5.12 5.56 24.20
CA GLN A 521 5.92 4.65 23.36
C GLN A 521 5.00 3.63 22.69
N SER A 522 4.76 3.77 21.39
CA SER A 522 3.89 2.86 20.63
C SER A 522 4.36 1.39 20.61
N GLN A 523 5.66 1.16 20.92
CA GLN A 523 6.25 -0.19 20.93
C GLN A 523 6.04 -0.95 22.24
N THR A 524 5.57 -0.29 23.29
CA THR A 524 5.24 -0.91 24.57
C THR A 524 3.74 -1.09 24.68
N THR A 525 3.28 -2.23 25.21
CA THR A 525 1.85 -2.53 25.31
C THR A 525 1.52 -3.03 26.71
N CYS A 526 0.51 -2.41 27.32
CA CYS A 526 -0.13 -2.87 28.53
C CYS A 526 -1.15 -3.95 28.17
N PHE A 527 -0.95 -5.19 28.61
CA PHE A 527 -1.90 -6.27 28.43
C PHE A 527 -2.77 -6.47 29.66
N VAL A 528 -4.09 -6.52 29.48
CA VAL A 528 -5.08 -6.64 30.55
C VAL A 528 -5.84 -7.95 30.39
N GLU A 529 -5.71 -8.83 31.38
CA GLU A 529 -6.40 -10.12 31.39
C GLU A 529 -7.92 -9.97 31.59
N GLY A 530 -8.67 -10.81 30.90
CA GLY A 530 -10.13 -10.80 30.93
C GLY A 530 -10.76 -9.86 29.91
N ASP A 531 -12.03 -9.53 30.11
CA ASP A 531 -12.87 -8.76 29.19
C ASP A 531 -13.15 -7.33 29.68
N ARG A 532 -12.52 -6.87 30.78
CA ARG A 532 -12.79 -5.58 31.41
C ARG A 532 -11.52 -4.85 31.81
N LEU A 533 -11.48 -3.57 31.46
CA LEU A 533 -10.51 -2.60 31.98
C LEU A 533 -11.25 -1.59 32.85
N LEU A 534 -10.87 -1.49 34.12
CA LEU A 534 -11.36 -0.45 35.04
C LEU A 534 -10.38 0.69 35.14
N ILE A 535 -10.85 1.93 34.98
CA ILE A 535 -10.09 3.17 35.08
C ILE A 535 -10.63 3.96 36.27
N ASP A 536 -9.78 4.35 37.25
CA ASP A 536 -10.10 5.21 38.38
C ASP A 536 -9.52 6.61 38.15
N LEU A 537 -10.35 7.60 37.98
CA LEU A 537 -9.96 9.01 37.80
C LEU A 537 -9.53 9.67 39.11
N GLN A 538 -9.49 8.92 40.22
CA GLN A 538 -9.12 9.32 41.58
C GLN A 538 -10.12 10.29 42.23
N GLU A 539 -10.81 11.09 41.47
CA GLU A 539 -11.89 11.98 41.89
C GLU A 539 -13.02 12.01 40.85
N GLU A 540 -14.19 12.51 41.20
CA GLU A 540 -15.28 12.69 40.26
C GLU A 540 -14.98 13.84 39.30
N ARG A 541 -14.99 13.57 37.99
CA ARG A 541 -14.75 14.52 36.90
C ARG A 541 -15.84 14.44 35.85
N MET A 542 -16.00 15.51 35.07
CA MET A 542 -16.74 15.43 33.80
C MET A 542 -15.85 14.74 32.79
N VAL A 543 -16.38 13.72 32.14
CA VAL A 543 -15.69 12.98 31.08
C VAL A 543 -16.59 12.84 29.86
N SER A 544 -16.00 12.88 28.67
CA SER A 544 -16.71 12.86 27.40
C SER A 544 -16.08 11.94 26.34
N SER A 545 -14.89 11.38 26.61
CA SER A 545 -14.24 10.49 25.67
C SER A 545 -13.26 9.52 26.33
N LEU A 546 -13.05 8.38 25.67
CA LEU A 546 -11.99 7.42 25.93
C LEU A 546 -11.18 7.26 24.66
N HIS A 547 -9.85 7.31 24.77
CA HIS A 547 -8.92 7.15 23.66
C HIS A 547 -7.95 6.03 23.97
N PHE A 548 -7.64 5.17 23.01
CA PHE A 548 -6.55 4.21 23.16
C PHE A 548 -5.89 3.87 21.83
N LEU A 549 -4.59 3.67 21.88
CA LEU A 549 -3.83 3.08 20.78
C LEU A 549 -3.77 1.57 21.03
N PRO A 550 -4.24 0.72 20.09
CA PRO A 550 -4.08 -0.73 20.19
C PRO A 550 -2.61 -1.14 20.15
N ASP A 551 -2.34 -2.41 20.44
CA ASP A 551 -1.00 -3.00 20.26
C ASP A 551 -0.48 -2.76 18.84
N GLN A 552 0.77 -2.31 18.72
CA GLN A 552 1.45 -2.01 17.45
C GLN A 552 2.47 -3.09 17.07
N GLY A 553 2.51 -4.22 17.79
CA GLY A 553 3.38 -5.35 17.48
C GLY A 553 3.02 -6.07 16.17
N GLU A 554 3.93 -6.92 15.69
CA GLU A 554 3.71 -7.76 14.50
C GLU A 554 3.80 -9.24 14.88
N PRO A 555 2.69 -10.01 14.84
CA PRO A 555 1.31 -9.56 14.61
C PRO A 555 0.72 -8.84 15.84
N ASN A 556 -0.20 -7.89 15.62
CA ASN A 556 -0.91 -7.19 16.69
C ASN A 556 -1.68 -8.18 17.57
N LYS A 557 -1.69 -7.94 18.88
CA LYS A 557 -2.37 -8.78 19.88
C LYS A 557 -3.39 -7.98 20.67
N GLY A 558 -4.36 -8.68 21.22
CA GLY A 558 -5.32 -8.10 22.16
C GLY A 558 -6.25 -7.06 21.57
N LEU A 559 -6.58 -7.17 20.28
CA LEU A 559 -7.45 -6.22 19.57
C LEU A 559 -8.92 -6.44 19.96
N ILE A 560 -9.56 -5.36 20.42
CA ILE A 560 -10.98 -5.33 20.80
C ILE A 560 -11.82 -5.06 19.55
N ALA A 561 -12.73 -5.97 19.22
CA ALA A 561 -13.63 -5.79 18.08
C ALA A 561 -14.91 -5.03 18.45
N ASN A 562 -15.58 -5.43 19.54
CA ASN A 562 -16.79 -4.75 20.03
C ASN A 562 -16.66 -4.41 21.50
N TYR A 563 -17.26 -3.30 21.89
CA TYR A 563 -17.09 -2.75 23.24
C TYR A 563 -18.36 -2.18 23.83
N GLU A 564 -18.36 -2.09 25.17
CA GLU A 564 -19.24 -1.23 25.96
C GLU A 564 -18.39 -0.34 26.88
N ILE A 565 -18.75 0.95 27.00
CA ILE A 565 -18.18 1.88 27.99
C ILE A 565 -19.26 2.18 29.02
N ARG A 566 -18.93 1.94 30.28
CA ARG A 566 -19.78 2.18 31.43
C ARG A 566 -19.07 3.13 32.39
N VAL A 567 -19.86 3.93 33.12
CA VAL A 567 -19.34 4.89 34.11
C VAL A 567 -20.05 4.76 35.44
N GLY A 568 -19.39 5.23 36.50
CA GLY A 568 -19.92 5.24 37.85
C GLY A 568 -19.16 6.15 38.79
N THR A 569 -19.76 6.45 39.96
CA THR A 569 -19.13 7.28 41.01
C THR A 569 -18.45 6.41 42.09
N SER A 570 -18.74 5.12 42.15
CA SER A 570 -18.04 4.15 43.00
C SER A 570 -17.66 2.91 42.21
N LYS A 571 -16.65 2.18 42.69
CA LYS A 571 -16.13 0.97 42.01
C LYS A 571 -17.21 -0.13 41.86
N GLU A 572 -18.13 -0.21 42.82
CA GLU A 572 -19.21 -1.21 42.88
C GLU A 572 -20.43 -0.82 42.00
N ALA A 573 -20.49 0.43 41.54
CA ALA A 573 -21.63 1.00 40.80
C ALA A 573 -21.26 1.54 39.43
N VAL A 574 -20.36 0.88 38.69
CA VAL A 574 -20.00 1.23 37.30
C VAL A 574 -21.02 0.55 36.36
N ASN A 575 -22.24 1.06 36.33
CA ASN A 575 -23.35 0.40 35.63
C ASN A 575 -24.08 1.28 34.61
N GLN A 576 -23.77 2.60 34.55
CA GLN A 576 -24.34 3.50 33.55
C GLN A 576 -23.65 3.28 32.22
N LEU A 577 -24.35 2.67 31.25
CA LEU A 577 -23.85 2.56 29.87
C LEU A 577 -23.86 3.94 29.20
N VAL A 578 -22.71 4.41 28.71
CA VAL A 578 -22.56 5.69 28.01
C VAL A 578 -22.31 5.51 26.52
N LYS A 579 -21.68 4.40 26.13
CA LYS A 579 -21.43 4.06 24.73
C LYS A 579 -21.29 2.55 24.57
N ALA A 580 -21.75 2.05 23.41
CA ALA A 580 -21.42 0.72 22.90
C ALA A 580 -21.18 0.83 21.39
N GLY A 581 -20.32 -0.02 20.85
CA GLY A 581 -19.99 0.03 19.44
C GLY A 581 -19.01 -1.06 19.02
N GLU A 582 -18.49 -0.89 17.82
CA GLU A 582 -17.44 -1.72 17.25
C GLU A 582 -16.25 -0.85 16.83
N PHE A 583 -15.05 -1.43 16.89
CA PHE A 583 -13.84 -0.88 16.28
C PHE A 583 -13.66 -1.58 14.93
N SER A 584 -14.39 -1.10 13.93
CA SER A 584 -14.34 -1.67 12.58
C SER A 584 -12.94 -1.54 11.98
N ASN A 585 -12.53 -2.57 11.25
CA ASN A 585 -11.22 -2.64 10.60
C ASN A 585 -9.99 -2.59 11.55
N ILE A 586 -10.16 -2.69 12.86
CA ILE A 586 -9.03 -2.61 13.83
C ILE A 586 -7.98 -3.71 13.61
N GLN A 587 -8.36 -4.82 13.00
CA GLN A 587 -7.44 -5.92 12.70
C GLN A 587 -6.37 -5.52 11.67
N ASN A 588 -6.76 -4.77 10.64
CA ASN A 588 -5.88 -4.40 9.52
C ASN A 588 -5.30 -2.99 9.71
N ASN A 589 -6.05 -2.11 10.37
CA ASN A 589 -5.67 -0.73 10.65
C ASN A 589 -5.80 -0.41 12.15
N PRO A 590 -4.87 -0.87 13.01
CA PRO A 590 -4.91 -0.66 14.46
C PRO A 590 -4.44 0.74 14.86
N VAL A 591 -5.08 1.77 14.32
CA VAL A 591 -4.82 3.18 14.64
C VAL A 591 -5.45 3.58 15.98
N MET A 592 -5.14 4.80 16.46
CA MET A 592 -5.75 5.38 17.65
C MET A 592 -7.28 5.33 17.57
N GLN A 593 -7.91 4.69 18.54
CA GLN A 593 -9.35 4.62 18.69
C GLN A 593 -9.83 5.73 19.62
N SER A 594 -10.75 6.57 19.14
CA SER A 594 -11.35 7.66 19.92
C SER A 594 -12.85 7.43 20.04
N VAL A 595 -13.34 7.27 21.26
CA VAL A 595 -14.76 7.02 21.54
C VAL A 595 -15.34 8.21 22.29
N PHE A 596 -16.22 8.95 21.63
CA PHE A 596 -16.90 10.11 22.20
C PHE A 596 -18.29 9.73 22.71
N PHE A 597 -18.70 10.34 23.83
CA PHE A 597 -20.02 10.18 24.43
C PHE A 597 -20.49 11.48 25.09
N THR A 598 -21.78 11.57 25.37
CA THR A 598 -22.34 12.73 26.08
C THR A 598 -21.61 12.97 27.40
N PRO A 599 -21.13 14.19 27.70
CA PRO A 599 -20.40 14.48 28.92
C PRO A 599 -21.16 13.99 30.16
N VAL A 600 -20.49 13.25 31.02
CA VAL A 600 -21.06 12.66 32.23
C VAL A 600 -20.10 12.81 33.40
N LYS A 601 -20.63 13.03 34.60
CA LYS A 601 -19.82 13.08 35.83
C LYS A 601 -19.55 11.66 36.33
N ALA A 602 -18.27 11.28 36.42
CA ALA A 602 -17.84 9.96 36.83
C ALA A 602 -16.51 10.00 37.58
N ARG A 603 -16.24 9.01 38.43
CA ARG A 603 -14.94 8.67 38.96
C ARG A 603 -14.37 7.40 38.31
N TYR A 604 -15.25 6.45 38.01
CA TYR A 604 -14.84 5.18 37.41
C TYR A 604 -15.38 5.05 36.01
N ILE A 605 -14.52 4.53 35.11
CA ILE A 605 -14.88 4.18 33.75
C ILE A 605 -14.52 2.71 33.56
N GLU A 606 -15.41 1.92 32.98
CA GLU A 606 -15.18 0.55 32.58
C GLU A 606 -15.24 0.47 31.05
N LEU A 607 -14.17 -0.01 30.43
CA LEU A 607 -14.18 -0.49 29.05
C LEU A 607 -14.32 -2.00 29.10
N LYS A 608 -15.42 -2.51 28.55
CA LYS A 608 -15.68 -3.95 28.42
C LYS A 608 -15.56 -4.37 26.96
N ALA A 609 -14.67 -5.31 26.67
CA ALA A 609 -14.61 -5.99 25.38
C ALA A 609 -15.76 -7.02 25.32
N THR A 610 -16.75 -6.77 24.45
CA THR A 610 -17.84 -7.71 24.23
C THR A 610 -17.51 -8.74 23.15
N ARG A 611 -16.52 -8.43 22.29
CA ARG A 611 -15.89 -9.34 21.34
C ARG A 611 -14.43 -8.95 21.09
N MET A 612 -13.54 -9.92 21.08
CA MET A 612 -12.14 -9.77 20.68
C MET A 612 -11.97 -10.24 19.24
N ILE A 613 -10.97 -9.71 18.52
CA ILE A 613 -10.59 -10.22 17.18
C ILE A 613 -10.15 -11.68 17.30
N ARG A 614 -9.30 -11.99 18.29
CA ARG A 614 -8.88 -13.37 18.60
C ARG A 614 -9.34 -13.74 20.01
N ALA A 615 -10.19 -14.74 20.08
CA ALA A 615 -10.73 -15.18 21.36
C ALA A 615 -9.61 -15.70 22.28
N GLY A 616 -9.67 -15.30 23.55
CA GLY A 616 -8.71 -15.75 24.59
C GLY A 616 -7.42 -14.94 24.69
N GLU A 617 -7.22 -13.92 23.85
CA GLU A 617 -6.14 -12.95 24.06
C GLU A 617 -6.51 -11.95 25.17
N PRO A 618 -5.53 -11.44 25.96
CA PRO A 618 -5.74 -10.29 26.84
C PRO A 618 -5.97 -9.03 26.00
N MET A 619 -6.68 -8.02 26.52
CA MET A 619 -6.82 -6.73 25.83
C MET A 619 -5.48 -5.97 25.79
N GLY A 620 -5.11 -5.39 24.63
CA GLY A 620 -3.84 -4.70 24.42
C GLY A 620 -4.01 -3.18 24.25
N PHE A 621 -3.26 -2.39 25.05
CA PHE A 621 -3.27 -0.93 25.03
C PHE A 621 -1.82 -0.43 24.96
N ALA A 622 -1.38 0.07 23.80
CA ALA A 622 -0.08 0.77 23.70
C ALA A 622 -0.17 2.14 24.36
N GLU A 623 -1.29 2.84 24.23
CA GLU A 623 -1.58 4.09 24.94
C GLU A 623 -3.06 4.16 25.33
N LEU A 624 -3.38 4.83 26.43
CA LEU A 624 -4.72 5.02 26.93
C LEU A 624 -4.90 6.42 27.50
N GLY A 625 -6.05 7.05 27.26
CA GLY A 625 -6.39 8.35 27.82
C GLY A 625 -7.88 8.57 27.98
N VAL A 626 -8.24 9.46 28.89
CA VAL A 626 -9.62 9.89 29.20
C VAL A 626 -9.70 11.41 29.18
N LYS A 627 -10.75 11.93 28.52
CA LYS A 627 -10.98 13.38 28.44
C LYS A 627 -12.41 13.76 28.82
#